data_3a1bd87ce9a79d730976fe8ed0f2a0b9
#
_entry.id   3a1bd87ce9a79d730976fe8ed0f2a0b9
#
_cell.length_a   1.000
_cell.length_b   1.000
_cell.length_c   1.000
_cell.angle_alpha   90.00
_cell.angle_beta   90.00
_cell.angle_gamma   90.00
#
_symmetry.space_group_name_H-M   'P 1'
#
loop_
_entity.id
_entity.type
_entity.pdbx_description
1 polymer ?
#
loop_
_entity_poly.entity_id
_entity_poly.type
_entity_poly.pdbx_seq_one_letter_code
_entity_poly.pdbx_strand_id
1 'polypeptide(L)'
;MLMLFACQTPKESREELSLAGCWELRLDSTDVTEQVQLPGTTDTNQKGYPNNDKEETTHLSRPFRYQDKAWYQKEITIPENWEGKSIWLILERTKPTQIWVDSIYVGSSDHISTPQEYDLSTYLRAGKHHLTILVDNGLSVPPQLLDNSHAYTESTQTNWNGIIGDLKLEARPQFHIRRIQVYPVSYTHLTLPTI
;
A
#
# COMPACT_ATOMS: atom_id res chain seq x y z
N MET A 1 27.90 -28.27 -40.32
CA MET A 1 27.15 -27.05 -39.97
C MET A 1 26.50 -27.30 -38.64
N LEU A 2 27.12 -26.83 -37.55
CA LEU A 2 26.65 -27.06 -36.17
C LEU A 2 25.69 -25.93 -35.84
N MET A 3 24.42 -26.24 -35.72
CA MET A 3 23.42 -25.26 -35.21
C MET A 3 23.55 -25.19 -33.69
N LEU A 4 24.09 -24.10 -33.20
CA LEU A 4 24.01 -23.72 -31.79
C LEU A 4 22.59 -23.24 -31.49
N PHE A 5 21.79 -24.09 -30.87
CA PHE A 5 20.57 -23.67 -30.24
C PHE A 5 20.95 -22.86 -28.98
N ALA A 6 20.90 -21.55 -29.09
CA ALA A 6 20.91 -20.69 -27.91
C ALA A 6 19.64 -20.97 -27.13
N CYS A 7 19.72 -21.71 -26.04
CA CYS A 7 18.67 -21.85 -25.07
C CYS A 7 18.49 -20.46 -24.41
N GLN A 8 17.56 -19.65 -24.91
CA GLN A 8 17.12 -18.46 -24.21
C GLN A 8 16.32 -18.94 -23.02
N THR A 9 16.92 -18.97 -21.83
CA THR A 9 16.17 -19.05 -20.59
C THR A 9 15.22 -17.86 -20.56
N PRO A 10 13.91 -18.06 -20.31
CA PRO A 10 12.98 -16.95 -20.16
C PRO A 10 13.56 -16.00 -19.10
N LYS A 11 13.73 -14.73 -19.45
CA LYS A 11 14.18 -13.72 -18.49
C LYS A 11 13.05 -13.59 -17.50
N GLU A 12 13.17 -14.21 -16.34
CA GLU A 12 12.23 -14.01 -15.22
C GLU A 12 12.24 -12.55 -14.87
N SER A 13 11.19 -11.83 -15.25
CA SER A 13 11.03 -10.41 -14.99
C SER A 13 10.10 -10.20 -13.80
N ARG A 14 10.30 -9.09 -13.10
CA ARG A 14 9.32 -8.57 -12.18
C ARG A 14 8.08 -8.17 -12.99
N GLU A 15 6.90 -8.58 -12.52
CA GLU A 15 5.62 -8.21 -13.10
C GLU A 15 4.80 -7.44 -12.05
N GLU A 16 3.94 -6.54 -12.52
CA GLU A 16 3.11 -5.71 -11.64
C GLU A 16 1.64 -5.83 -12.04
N LEU A 17 0.78 -5.87 -11.05
CA LEU A 17 -0.66 -5.78 -11.19
C LEU A 17 -1.15 -4.58 -10.38
N SER A 18 -1.61 -3.54 -11.09
CA SER A 18 -2.21 -2.38 -10.43
C SER A 18 -3.51 -2.77 -9.74
N LEU A 19 -3.66 -2.35 -8.50
CA LEU A 19 -4.89 -2.48 -7.72
C LEU A 19 -5.70 -1.19 -7.70
N ALA A 20 -5.29 -0.17 -8.45
CA ALA A 20 -6.02 1.08 -8.59
C ALA A 20 -7.44 0.85 -9.14
N GLY A 21 -8.32 1.80 -8.87
CA GLY A 21 -9.71 1.78 -9.34
C GLY A 21 -10.71 1.63 -8.19
N CYS A 22 -11.84 0.99 -8.48
CA CYS A 22 -12.95 0.88 -7.54
C CYS A 22 -12.66 -0.12 -6.43
N TRP A 23 -12.95 0.28 -5.19
CA TRP A 23 -12.87 -0.50 -3.96
C TRP A 23 -14.14 -0.34 -3.15
N GLU A 24 -14.49 -1.35 -2.38
CA GLU A 24 -15.51 -1.25 -1.34
C GLU A 24 -14.89 -0.63 -0.09
N LEU A 25 -15.56 0.35 0.49
CA LEU A 25 -15.20 1.01 1.73
C LEU A 25 -16.28 0.79 2.78
N ARG A 26 -15.89 0.37 3.96
CA ARG A 26 -16.70 0.43 5.17
C ARG A 26 -15.96 1.21 6.24
N LEU A 27 -16.57 2.28 6.73
CA LEU A 27 -16.07 3.03 7.86
C LEU A 27 -16.50 2.34 9.17
N ASP A 28 -15.62 2.33 10.17
CA ASP A 28 -15.90 1.63 11.45
C ASP A 28 -17.09 2.22 12.20
N SER A 29 -17.39 3.49 11.94
CA SER A 29 -18.55 4.20 12.50
C SER A 29 -19.89 3.85 11.84
N THR A 30 -19.90 3.05 10.78
CA THR A 30 -21.11 2.70 10.03
C THR A 30 -21.08 1.24 9.57
N ASP A 31 -22.26 0.63 9.41
CA ASP A 31 -22.40 -0.69 8.80
C ASP A 31 -22.62 -0.64 7.28
N VAL A 32 -22.46 0.58 6.69
CA VAL A 32 -22.71 0.80 5.27
C VAL A 32 -21.42 0.56 4.48
N THR A 33 -21.50 -0.26 3.44
CA THR A 33 -20.44 -0.43 2.45
C THR A 33 -20.70 0.47 1.25
N GLU A 34 -19.71 1.24 0.86
CA GLU A 34 -19.77 2.21 -0.23
C GLU A 34 -18.64 1.98 -1.22
N GLN A 35 -18.81 2.51 -2.44
CA GLN A 35 -17.74 2.47 -3.45
C GLN A 35 -16.85 3.70 -3.36
N VAL A 36 -15.53 3.49 -3.51
CA VAL A 36 -14.50 4.53 -3.53
C VAL A 36 -13.46 4.26 -4.59
N GLN A 37 -12.73 5.29 -4.97
CA GLN A 37 -11.58 5.19 -5.87
C GLN A 37 -10.27 5.23 -5.10
N LEU A 38 -9.42 4.23 -5.32
CA LEU A 38 -8.04 4.22 -4.86
C LEU A 38 -7.07 4.21 -6.07
N PRO A 39 -5.91 4.85 -5.99
CA PRO A 39 -5.41 5.69 -4.91
C PRO A 39 -6.32 6.90 -4.63
N GLY A 40 -6.44 7.24 -3.35
CA GLY A 40 -7.28 8.34 -2.88
C GLY A 40 -7.47 8.30 -1.37
N THR A 41 -8.19 9.29 -0.86
CA THR A 41 -8.53 9.40 0.57
C THR A 41 -10.04 9.32 0.77
N THR A 42 -10.47 9.12 2.02
CA THR A 42 -11.89 9.25 2.38
C THR A 42 -12.44 10.60 1.95
N ASP A 43 -11.68 11.67 2.18
CA ASP A 43 -12.08 13.04 1.82
C ASP A 43 -12.25 13.22 0.31
N THR A 44 -11.27 12.81 -0.52
CA THR A 44 -11.37 12.91 -1.99
C THR A 44 -12.51 12.08 -2.57
N ASN A 45 -12.93 11.04 -1.84
CA ASN A 45 -14.09 10.23 -2.17
C ASN A 45 -15.39 10.72 -1.53
N GLN A 46 -15.37 11.88 -0.84
CA GLN A 46 -16.53 12.46 -0.14
C GLN A 46 -17.12 11.53 0.92
N LYS A 47 -16.24 10.82 1.65
CA LYS A 47 -16.61 9.87 2.70
C LYS A 47 -16.16 10.39 4.08
N GLY A 48 -16.98 10.12 5.09
CA GLY A 48 -16.81 10.62 6.45
C GLY A 48 -17.85 11.67 6.82
N TYR A 49 -17.50 12.55 7.74
CA TYR A 49 -18.39 13.59 8.25
C TYR A 49 -18.15 14.92 7.52
N PRO A 50 -19.19 15.57 6.98
CA PRO A 50 -19.02 16.88 6.36
C PRO A 50 -18.38 17.89 7.32
N ASN A 51 -17.36 18.59 6.84
CA ASN A 51 -16.73 19.67 7.58
C ASN A 51 -17.40 20.99 7.21
N ASN A 52 -18.16 21.55 8.14
CA ASN A 52 -18.88 22.80 7.95
C ASN A 52 -18.06 24.04 8.34
N ASP A 53 -16.85 23.86 8.87
CA ASP A 53 -15.96 24.95 9.21
C ASP A 53 -15.34 25.53 7.93
N LYS A 54 -15.93 26.64 7.47
CA LYS A 54 -15.51 27.36 6.26
C LYS A 54 -14.70 28.62 6.56
N GLU A 55 -14.53 28.95 7.84
CA GLU A 55 -13.85 30.18 8.27
C GLU A 55 -12.37 29.93 8.62
N GLU A 56 -11.95 28.65 8.63
CA GLU A 56 -10.57 28.32 8.92
C GLU A 56 -9.62 28.78 7.79
N THR A 57 -8.68 29.63 8.14
CA THR A 57 -7.71 30.21 7.19
C THR A 57 -6.26 30.00 7.62
N THR A 58 -6.03 29.39 8.79
CA THR A 58 -4.69 29.23 9.36
C THR A 58 -4.01 27.94 8.97
N HIS A 59 -4.77 26.95 8.49
CA HIS A 59 -4.26 25.66 8.06
C HIS A 59 -5.12 25.04 6.94
N LEU A 60 -4.62 23.97 6.34
CA LEU A 60 -5.38 23.23 5.32
C LEU A 60 -6.60 22.57 5.97
N SER A 61 -7.75 22.73 5.33
CA SER A 61 -8.98 22.06 5.71
C SER A 61 -9.46 21.13 4.60
N ARG A 62 -10.33 20.18 4.95
CA ARG A 62 -10.94 19.23 4.02
C ARG A 62 -12.44 19.24 4.12
N PRO A 63 -13.19 19.05 3.02
CA PRO A 63 -14.65 19.01 3.03
C PRO A 63 -15.25 17.89 3.88
N PHE A 64 -14.55 16.76 3.99
CA PHE A 64 -14.99 15.62 4.80
C PHE A 64 -13.89 15.21 5.77
N ARG A 65 -14.27 15.03 7.04
CA ARG A 65 -13.36 14.56 8.10
C ARG A 65 -13.66 13.11 8.45
N TYR A 66 -12.62 12.32 8.56
CA TYR A 66 -12.71 10.97 9.10
C TYR A 66 -11.43 10.63 9.87
N GLN A 67 -11.57 10.19 11.10
CA GLN A 67 -10.45 9.82 11.97
C GLN A 67 -10.86 8.56 12.74
N ASP A 68 -10.61 7.42 12.16
CA ASP A 68 -10.86 6.10 12.72
C ASP A 68 -10.39 5.03 11.71
N LYS A 69 -10.78 3.78 11.93
CA LYS A 69 -10.53 2.63 11.06
C LYS A 69 -11.41 2.66 9.83
N ALA A 70 -10.79 2.54 8.67
CA ALA A 70 -11.47 2.39 7.39
C ALA A 70 -11.06 1.06 6.74
N TRP A 71 -12.05 0.28 6.35
CA TRP A 71 -11.90 -1.05 5.76
C TRP A 71 -12.10 -0.97 4.27
N TYR A 72 -11.04 -1.22 3.51
CA TYR A 72 -11.05 -1.24 2.06
C TYR A 72 -11.01 -2.69 1.59
N GLN A 73 -11.93 -3.08 0.69
CA GLN A 73 -12.05 -4.46 0.21
C GLN A 73 -12.11 -4.50 -1.32
N LYS A 74 -11.48 -5.51 -1.90
CA LYS A 74 -11.48 -5.72 -3.36
C LYS A 74 -11.30 -7.19 -3.69
N GLU A 75 -12.10 -7.69 -4.64
CA GLU A 75 -11.80 -8.95 -5.33
C GLU A 75 -10.65 -8.69 -6.30
N ILE A 76 -9.63 -9.51 -6.23
CA ILE A 76 -8.44 -9.48 -7.10
C ILE A 76 -8.32 -10.82 -7.82
N THR A 77 -7.72 -10.81 -9.01
CA THR A 77 -7.45 -12.04 -9.76
C THR A 77 -5.95 -12.17 -10.01
N ILE A 78 -5.36 -13.22 -9.49
CA ILE A 78 -3.94 -13.53 -9.65
C ILE A 78 -3.74 -14.31 -10.94
N PRO A 79 -2.87 -13.84 -11.86
CA PRO A 79 -2.59 -14.53 -13.11
C PRO A 79 -1.92 -15.89 -12.90
N GLU A 80 -2.22 -16.87 -13.76
CA GLU A 80 -1.64 -18.22 -13.71
C GLU A 80 -0.11 -18.21 -13.86
N ASN A 81 0.43 -17.29 -14.67
CA ASN A 81 1.87 -17.15 -14.87
C ASN A 81 2.64 -16.58 -13.65
N TRP A 82 1.94 -16.30 -12.54
CA TRP A 82 2.53 -15.90 -11.27
C TRP A 82 2.75 -17.08 -10.31
N GLU A 83 2.32 -18.28 -10.70
CA GLU A 83 2.57 -19.48 -9.91
C GLU A 83 4.08 -19.71 -9.69
N GLY A 84 4.47 -19.98 -8.45
CA GLY A 84 5.88 -20.16 -8.06
C GLY A 84 6.69 -18.87 -7.90
N LYS A 85 6.11 -17.70 -8.14
CA LYS A 85 6.75 -16.40 -7.86
C LYS A 85 6.48 -15.94 -6.42
N SER A 86 7.33 -15.04 -5.93
CA SER A 86 7.05 -14.28 -4.71
C SER A 86 6.10 -13.13 -5.03
N ILE A 87 4.96 -13.05 -4.33
CA ILE A 87 3.94 -12.03 -4.57
C ILE A 87 3.94 -11.04 -3.39
N TRP A 88 4.13 -9.78 -3.69
CA TRP A 88 4.24 -8.70 -2.72
C TRP A 88 3.15 -7.66 -2.94
N LEU A 89 2.45 -7.28 -1.87
CA LEU A 89 1.58 -6.09 -1.87
C LEU A 89 2.42 -4.87 -1.50
N ILE A 90 2.32 -3.83 -2.32
CA ILE A 90 3.02 -2.56 -2.13
C ILE A 90 1.97 -1.47 -1.92
N LEU A 91 2.04 -0.80 -0.77
CA LEU A 91 1.23 0.35 -0.42
C LEU A 91 2.15 1.55 -0.20
N GLU A 92 2.12 2.48 -1.14
CA GLU A 92 2.87 3.73 -0.98
C GLU A 92 1.99 4.78 -0.31
N ARG A 93 2.53 5.47 0.67
CA ARG A 93 1.87 6.57 1.39
C ARG A 93 0.46 6.22 1.87
N THR A 94 0.43 5.58 2.99
CA THR A 94 -0.78 5.29 3.76
C THR A 94 -0.51 5.51 5.26
N LYS A 95 -1.54 5.45 6.07
CA LYS A 95 -1.45 5.40 7.54
C LYS A 95 -1.17 3.97 7.98
N PRO A 96 -1.08 3.66 9.30
CA PRO A 96 -0.98 2.28 9.77
C PRO A 96 -2.02 1.37 9.12
N THR A 97 -1.57 0.20 8.65
CA THR A 97 -2.46 -0.77 8.00
C THR A 97 -2.39 -2.15 8.63
N GLN A 98 -3.46 -2.90 8.42
CA GLN A 98 -3.52 -4.35 8.64
C GLN A 98 -4.10 -5.00 7.37
N ILE A 99 -3.59 -6.18 7.01
CA ILE A 99 -3.90 -6.85 5.75
C ILE A 99 -4.49 -8.23 6.01
N TRP A 100 -5.52 -8.58 5.24
CA TRP A 100 -6.08 -9.93 5.17
C TRP A 100 -6.22 -10.36 3.71
N VAL A 101 -6.01 -11.63 3.47
CA VAL A 101 -6.31 -12.31 2.21
C VAL A 101 -7.29 -13.44 2.53
N ASP A 102 -8.43 -13.47 1.85
CA ASP A 102 -9.49 -14.47 2.06
C ASP A 102 -9.83 -14.67 3.55
N SER A 103 -9.93 -13.56 4.30
CA SER A 103 -10.16 -13.51 5.76
C SER A 103 -8.99 -14.01 6.63
N ILE A 104 -7.87 -14.42 6.05
CA ILE A 104 -6.66 -14.81 6.81
C ILE A 104 -5.82 -13.57 7.06
N TYR A 105 -5.52 -13.30 8.33
CA TYR A 105 -4.65 -12.18 8.71
C TYR A 105 -3.21 -12.42 8.25
N VAL A 106 -2.66 -11.44 7.54
CA VAL A 106 -1.29 -11.48 7.01
C VAL A 106 -0.31 -10.74 7.91
N GLY A 107 -0.67 -9.53 8.34
CA GLY A 107 0.22 -8.70 9.15
C GLY A 107 -0.21 -7.25 9.21
N SER A 108 0.61 -6.44 9.87
CA SER A 108 0.41 -5.00 10.04
C SER A 108 1.69 -4.22 9.81
N SER A 109 1.56 -2.93 9.50
CA SER A 109 2.66 -1.99 9.41
C SER A 109 2.20 -0.60 9.88
N ASP A 110 3.07 0.11 10.58
CA ASP A 110 2.89 1.49 11.01
C ASP A 110 3.83 2.47 10.27
N HIS A 111 4.51 2.01 9.23
CA HIS A 111 5.40 2.83 8.43
C HIS A 111 4.60 3.84 7.60
N ILE A 112 4.73 5.13 7.90
CA ILE A 112 4.02 6.21 7.19
C ILE A 112 4.91 6.99 6.21
N SER A 113 6.23 6.88 6.34
CA SER A 113 7.21 7.62 5.52
C SER A 113 7.90 6.77 4.47
N THR A 114 7.68 5.46 4.47
CA THR A 114 8.18 4.52 3.47
C THR A 114 7.04 3.64 2.96
N PRO A 115 7.14 3.06 1.76
CA PRO A 115 6.18 2.07 1.32
C PRO A 115 6.03 0.92 2.33
N GLN A 116 4.80 0.48 2.55
CA GLN A 116 4.51 -0.73 3.32
C GLN A 116 4.50 -1.91 2.34
N GLU A 117 5.31 -2.92 2.64
CA GLU A 117 5.46 -4.11 1.81
C GLU A 117 5.01 -5.35 2.59
N TYR A 118 4.11 -6.13 2.00
CA TYR A 118 3.61 -7.38 2.59
C TYR A 118 3.89 -8.55 1.66
N ASP A 119 4.53 -9.59 2.19
CA ASP A 119 4.73 -10.84 1.46
C ASP A 119 3.44 -11.67 1.49
N LEU A 120 2.80 -11.77 0.35
CA LEU A 120 1.56 -12.53 0.16
C LEU A 120 1.79 -13.90 -0.50
N SER A 121 3.05 -14.32 -0.70
CA SER A 121 3.42 -15.51 -1.47
C SER A 121 2.79 -16.80 -0.95
N THR A 122 2.53 -16.90 0.36
CA THR A 122 1.92 -18.08 0.98
C THR A 122 0.39 -18.04 0.99
N TYR A 123 -0.19 -16.87 0.76
CA TYR A 123 -1.63 -16.62 0.84
C TYR A 123 -2.30 -16.62 -0.53
N LEU A 124 -1.59 -16.17 -1.57
CA LEU A 124 -2.12 -16.03 -2.91
C LEU A 124 -1.72 -17.21 -3.81
N ARG A 125 -2.66 -17.66 -4.61
CA ARG A 125 -2.48 -18.62 -5.73
C ARG A 125 -3.12 -18.03 -6.97
N ALA A 126 -2.91 -18.64 -8.14
CA ALA A 126 -3.64 -18.26 -9.33
C ALA A 126 -5.16 -18.36 -9.12
N GLY A 127 -5.91 -17.36 -9.54
CA GLY A 127 -7.35 -17.29 -9.38
C GLY A 127 -7.82 -16.08 -8.57
N LYS A 128 -9.09 -16.14 -8.12
CA LYS A 128 -9.76 -15.05 -7.40
C LYS A 128 -9.48 -15.11 -5.91
N HIS A 129 -9.24 -13.95 -5.32
CA HIS A 129 -9.01 -13.76 -3.89
C HIS A 129 -9.68 -12.47 -3.43
N HIS A 130 -9.99 -12.40 -2.14
CA HIS A 130 -10.47 -11.18 -1.50
C HIS A 130 -9.35 -10.53 -0.69
N LEU A 131 -8.95 -9.33 -1.09
CA LEU A 131 -7.99 -8.52 -0.35
C LEU A 131 -8.72 -7.51 0.52
N THR A 132 -8.41 -7.51 1.81
CA THR A 132 -8.91 -6.53 2.78
C THR A 132 -7.74 -5.74 3.36
N ILE A 133 -7.84 -4.42 3.33
CA ILE A 133 -6.90 -3.47 3.89
C ILE A 133 -7.64 -2.62 4.91
N LEU A 134 -7.25 -2.72 6.18
CA LEU A 134 -7.65 -1.76 7.21
C LEU A 134 -6.63 -0.63 7.22
N VAL A 135 -7.10 0.61 7.16
CA VAL A 135 -6.27 1.81 7.37
C VAL A 135 -6.78 2.54 8.62
N ASP A 136 -5.86 2.81 9.57
CA ASP A 136 -6.19 3.47 10.82
C ASP A 136 -5.42 4.80 10.94
N ASN A 137 -6.15 5.92 10.98
CA ASN A 137 -5.57 7.24 11.16
C ASN A 137 -5.90 7.86 12.52
N GLY A 138 -6.39 7.07 13.46
CA GLY A 138 -6.86 7.58 14.76
C GLY A 138 -6.60 6.68 15.95
N LEU A 139 -7.26 5.53 16.02
CA LEU A 139 -7.34 4.76 17.27
C LEU A 139 -6.04 4.11 17.73
N SER A 140 -5.21 3.66 16.80
CA SER A 140 -3.90 3.06 17.11
C SER A 140 -2.77 4.08 17.24
N VAL A 141 -3.05 5.35 16.93
CA VAL A 141 -2.05 6.42 17.00
C VAL A 141 -2.03 7.01 18.43
N PRO A 142 -0.84 7.10 19.07
CA PRO A 142 -0.73 7.76 20.37
C PRO A 142 -1.27 9.20 20.32
N PRO A 143 -2.07 9.65 21.32
CA PRO A 143 -2.67 10.98 21.33
C PRO A 143 -1.68 12.12 21.10
N GLN A 144 -0.45 12.00 21.64
CA GLN A 144 0.61 12.99 21.45
C GLN A 144 1.03 13.17 20.00
N LEU A 145 0.91 12.14 19.17
CA LEU A 145 1.20 12.22 17.74
C LEU A 145 0.04 12.82 16.96
N LEU A 146 -1.21 12.57 17.38
CA LEU A 146 -2.38 13.17 16.76
C LEU A 146 -2.36 14.70 16.87
N ASP A 147 -1.89 15.23 17.99
CA ASP A 147 -1.87 16.66 18.26
C ASP A 147 -0.62 17.38 17.76
N ASN A 148 0.53 16.69 17.72
CA ASN A 148 1.84 17.34 17.50
C ASN A 148 2.59 16.87 16.26
N SER A 149 2.20 15.77 15.62
CA SER A 149 2.87 15.28 14.42
C SER A 149 2.23 15.82 13.16
N HIS A 150 3.00 16.44 12.27
CA HIS A 150 2.54 16.87 10.95
C HIS A 150 1.87 15.77 10.13
N ALA A 151 2.20 14.49 10.41
CA ALA A 151 1.60 13.36 9.71
C ALA A 151 0.16 13.06 10.13
N TYR A 152 -0.28 13.54 11.31
CA TYR A 152 -1.57 13.20 11.91
C TYR A 152 -2.41 14.40 12.33
N THR A 153 -1.79 15.57 12.61
CA THR A 153 -2.54 16.74 13.10
C THR A 153 -3.40 17.38 12.02
N GLU A 154 -4.57 17.85 12.41
CA GLU A 154 -5.43 18.70 11.56
C GLU A 154 -4.95 20.15 11.52
N SER A 155 -4.05 20.58 12.42
CA SER A 155 -3.64 21.99 12.54
C SER A 155 -2.58 22.44 11.51
N THR A 156 -2.02 21.56 10.70
CA THR A 156 -1.07 21.92 9.63
C THR A 156 -1.43 21.27 8.30
N GLN A 157 -1.55 19.96 8.29
CA GLN A 157 -2.02 19.15 7.18
C GLN A 157 -3.24 18.38 7.67
N THR A 158 -4.03 17.85 6.75
CA THR A 158 -5.18 17.05 7.14
C THR A 158 -4.76 15.66 7.59
N ASN A 159 -5.41 15.13 8.63
CA ASN A 159 -5.24 13.72 9.03
C ASN A 159 -6.08 12.82 8.14
N TRP A 160 -5.64 12.65 6.89
CA TRP A 160 -6.34 11.85 5.89
C TRP A 160 -6.28 10.34 6.20
N ASN A 161 -7.29 9.61 5.72
CA ASN A 161 -7.35 8.15 5.70
C ASN A 161 -7.43 7.68 4.25
N GLY A 162 -6.68 6.66 3.87
CA GLY A 162 -6.64 6.11 2.52
C GLY A 162 -5.25 5.68 2.08
N ILE A 163 -5.10 5.46 0.78
CA ILE A 163 -3.84 5.10 0.12
C ILE A 163 -3.66 6.06 -1.04
N ILE A 164 -2.62 6.89 -1.03
CA ILE A 164 -2.47 8.02 -1.99
C ILE A 164 -1.32 7.87 -2.97
N GLY A 165 -0.53 6.82 -2.86
CA GLY A 165 0.54 6.49 -3.77
C GLY A 165 0.28 5.19 -4.51
N ASP A 166 1.35 4.51 -4.90
CA ASP A 166 1.27 3.22 -5.58
C ASP A 166 0.52 2.20 -4.74
N LEU A 167 -0.42 1.52 -5.38
CA LEU A 167 -1.22 0.45 -4.82
C LEU A 167 -1.21 -0.70 -5.83
N LYS A 168 -0.37 -1.72 -5.58
CA LYS A 168 -0.13 -2.78 -6.55
C LYS A 168 0.31 -4.09 -5.91
N LEU A 169 0.16 -5.17 -6.67
CA LEU A 169 0.90 -6.41 -6.44
C LEU A 169 2.12 -6.46 -7.35
N GLU A 170 3.23 -6.95 -6.81
CA GLU A 170 4.43 -7.30 -7.58
C GLU A 170 4.69 -8.80 -7.51
N ALA A 171 4.78 -9.45 -8.66
CA ALA A 171 5.32 -10.80 -8.77
C ALA A 171 6.81 -10.72 -9.07
N ARG A 172 7.61 -11.27 -8.18
CA ARG A 172 9.08 -11.31 -8.27
C ARG A 172 9.55 -12.74 -8.47
N PRO A 173 10.64 -12.99 -9.20
CA PRO A 173 11.28 -14.31 -9.22
C PRO A 173 11.51 -14.80 -7.78
N GLN A 174 11.41 -16.11 -7.57
CA GLN A 174 11.64 -16.69 -6.23
C GLN A 174 13.00 -16.28 -5.66
N PHE A 175 14.02 -16.23 -6.53
CA PHE A 175 15.34 -15.71 -6.20
C PHE A 175 15.52 -14.34 -6.83
N HIS A 176 15.56 -13.31 -6.02
CA HIS A 176 15.74 -11.93 -6.46
C HIS A 176 16.53 -11.10 -5.45
N ILE A 177 17.17 -10.05 -5.92
CA ILE A 177 17.83 -9.07 -5.06
C ILE A 177 16.75 -8.12 -4.55
N ARG A 178 16.49 -8.17 -3.25
CA ARG A 178 15.51 -7.29 -2.60
C ARG A 178 16.06 -5.88 -2.41
N ARG A 179 17.35 -5.76 -2.04
CA ARG A 179 17.98 -4.48 -1.73
C ARG A 179 19.47 -4.51 -2.03
N ILE A 180 19.96 -3.43 -2.64
CA ILE A 180 21.40 -3.18 -2.81
C ILE A 180 21.72 -1.91 -2.05
N GLN A 181 22.70 -1.98 -1.11
CA GLN A 181 23.25 -0.81 -0.46
C GLN A 181 24.69 -0.61 -0.95
N VAL A 182 24.97 0.58 -1.47
CA VAL A 182 26.30 0.94 -1.97
C VAL A 182 26.91 1.99 -1.04
N TYR A 183 28.03 1.62 -0.42
CA TYR A 183 28.82 2.54 0.41
C TYR A 183 30.08 2.92 -0.35
N PRO A 184 30.16 4.12 -0.93
CA PRO A 184 31.37 4.56 -1.62
C PRO A 184 32.51 4.74 -0.62
N VAL A 185 33.64 4.07 -0.84
CA VAL A 185 34.84 4.16 0.01
C VAL A 185 35.70 5.36 -0.38
N SER A 186 35.52 5.88 -1.60
CA SER A 186 36.22 7.03 -2.13
C SER A 186 35.34 7.77 -3.14
N TYR A 187 35.50 9.08 -3.27
CA TYR A 187 34.76 9.91 -4.22
C TYR A 187 35.06 9.58 -5.71
N THR A 188 36.04 8.74 -6.01
CA THR A 188 36.51 8.46 -7.36
C THR A 188 36.30 7.03 -7.85
N HIS A 189 35.99 6.08 -6.97
CA HIS A 189 35.83 4.66 -7.38
C HIS A 189 34.74 3.97 -6.53
N LEU A 190 33.79 3.36 -7.23
CA LEU A 190 32.87 2.38 -6.65
C LEU A 190 33.49 1.00 -6.83
N THR A 191 33.90 0.37 -5.74
CA THR A 191 34.28 -1.05 -5.76
C THR A 191 33.09 -1.87 -5.37
N LEU A 192 32.62 -2.74 -6.29
CA LEU A 192 31.67 -3.79 -5.92
C LEU A 192 32.44 -4.90 -5.19
N PRO A 193 31.91 -5.43 -4.08
CA PRO A 193 32.50 -6.62 -3.49
C PRO A 193 32.46 -7.75 -4.51
N THR A 194 33.63 -8.33 -4.79
CA THR A 194 33.72 -9.56 -5.59
C THR A 194 33.22 -10.72 -4.73
N ILE A 195 32.22 -11.43 -5.24
CA ILE A 195 31.69 -12.65 -4.63
C ILE A 195 32.59 -13.80 -5.02
#